data_929a418ce1e53171d2934fad84e68685
#
_entry.id   929a418ce1e53171d2934fad84e68685
#
_cell.length_a   1.000
_cell.length_b   1.000
_cell.length_c   1.000
_cell.angle_alpha   90.00
_cell.angle_beta   90.00
_cell.angle_gamma   90.00
#
_symmetry.space_group_name_H-M   'P 1'
#
loop_
_entity.id
_entity.type
_entity.pdbx_description
1 polymer ?
#
loop_
_entity_poly.entity_id
_entity_poly.type
_entity_poly.pdbx_seq_one_letter_code
_entity_poly.pdbx_strand_id
1 'polypeptide(L)'
;MNKIVLVTTKGCEGCNIMHKSIKQALDCTSKKIEYVVKDITELTKEEKSKLKTYDFPTTLFYKNDRITRQEVGTRPYIVVVRWIDVDFK
;
A
#
# COMPACT_ATOMS: atom_id res chain seq x y z
N MET A 1 -13.20 -6.49 4.89
CA MET A 1 -12.44 -6.71 3.67
C MET A 1 -11.05 -6.10 3.80
N ASN A 2 -10.04 -6.83 3.38
CA ASN A 2 -8.65 -6.38 3.46
C ASN A 2 -8.22 -5.77 2.14
N LYS A 3 -7.59 -4.62 2.18
CA LYS A 3 -7.16 -3.92 0.97
C LYS A 3 -5.82 -3.23 1.18
N ILE A 4 -4.97 -3.29 0.14
CA ILE A 4 -3.71 -2.53 0.09
C ILE A 4 -3.83 -1.55 -1.07
N VAL A 5 -3.52 -0.29 -0.79
CA VAL A 5 -3.47 0.76 -1.82
C VAL A 5 -2.03 1.29 -1.88
N LEU A 6 -1.45 1.24 -3.07
CA LEU A 6 -0.15 1.87 -3.33
C LEU A 6 -0.40 3.21 -4.00
N VAL A 7 -0.04 4.28 -3.31
CA VAL A 7 -0.18 5.63 -3.85
C VAL A 7 1.12 6.01 -4.53
N THR A 8 1.02 6.38 -5.80
CA THR A 8 2.16 6.67 -6.65
C THR A 8 2.12 8.10 -7.17
N THR A 9 3.21 8.53 -7.76
CA THR A 9 3.28 9.79 -8.48
C THR A 9 4.11 9.59 -9.73
N LYS A 10 4.00 10.52 -10.67
CA LYS A 10 4.71 10.47 -11.93
C LYS A 10 6.22 10.54 -11.70
N GLY A 11 6.98 9.70 -12.40
CA GLY A 11 8.44 9.70 -12.31
C GLY A 11 9.01 9.06 -11.05
N CYS A 12 8.24 8.24 -10.36
CA CYS A 12 8.66 7.62 -9.11
C CYS A 12 9.21 6.22 -9.35
N GLU A 13 10.54 6.07 -9.33
CA GLU A 13 11.17 4.76 -9.46
C GLU A 13 10.88 3.86 -8.26
N GLY A 14 10.87 4.43 -7.06
CA GLY A 14 10.54 3.70 -5.84
C GLY A 14 9.14 3.10 -5.87
N CYS A 15 8.22 3.75 -6.59
CA CYS A 15 6.86 3.23 -6.75
C CYS A 15 6.85 1.90 -7.50
N ASN A 16 7.68 1.77 -8.54
CA ASN A 16 7.79 0.52 -9.28
C ASN A 16 8.41 -0.58 -8.42
N ILE A 17 9.43 -0.22 -7.63
CA ILE A 17 10.08 -1.16 -6.72
C ILE A 17 9.08 -1.65 -5.67
N MET A 18 8.34 -0.72 -5.07
CA MET A 18 7.36 -1.10 -4.05
C MET A 18 6.21 -1.93 -4.61
N HIS A 19 5.78 -1.61 -5.84
CA HIS A 19 4.75 -2.41 -6.52
C HIS A 19 5.19 -3.87 -6.64
N LYS A 20 6.43 -4.12 -7.05
CA LYS A 20 6.97 -5.47 -7.16
C LYS A 20 7.03 -6.16 -5.80
N SER A 21 7.44 -5.43 -4.76
CA SER A 21 7.50 -5.99 -3.40
C SER A 21 6.11 -6.40 -2.92
N ILE A 22 5.10 -5.58 -3.14
CA ILE A 22 3.72 -5.89 -2.73
C ILE A 22 3.21 -7.09 -3.52
N LYS A 23 3.41 -7.12 -4.84
CA LYS A 23 2.98 -8.24 -5.67
C LYS A 23 3.60 -9.55 -5.19
N GLN A 24 4.89 -9.55 -4.89
CA GLN A 24 5.59 -10.72 -4.40
C GLN A 24 5.07 -11.15 -3.04
N ALA A 25 4.78 -10.20 -2.16
CA ALA A 25 4.21 -10.48 -0.84
C ALA A 25 2.82 -11.11 -0.97
N LEU A 26 2.01 -10.61 -1.90
CA LEU A 26 0.67 -11.17 -2.13
C LEU A 26 0.74 -12.62 -2.63
N ASP A 27 1.78 -12.97 -3.39
CA ASP A 27 1.99 -14.35 -3.82
C ASP A 27 2.39 -15.27 -2.67
N CYS A 28 2.85 -14.71 -1.55
CA CYS A 28 3.27 -15.47 -0.37
C CYS A 28 2.17 -15.67 0.67
N THR A 29 0.97 -15.12 0.45
CA THR A 29 -0.14 -15.25 1.40
C THR A 29 -1.34 -15.92 0.74
N SER A 30 -2.09 -16.68 1.54
CA SER A 30 -3.36 -17.26 1.10
C SER A 30 -4.54 -16.35 1.42
N LYS A 31 -4.32 -15.23 2.10
CA LYS A 31 -5.39 -14.30 2.45
C LYS A 31 -5.91 -13.60 1.20
N LYS A 32 -7.21 -13.32 1.20
CA LYS A 32 -7.83 -12.53 0.14
C LYS A 32 -7.61 -11.05 0.44
N ILE A 33 -6.83 -10.39 -0.40
CA ILE A 33 -6.49 -8.99 -0.23
C ILE A 33 -6.71 -8.30 -1.57
N GLU A 34 -7.53 -7.25 -1.56
CA GLU A 34 -7.68 -6.40 -2.73
C GLU A 34 -6.46 -5.51 -2.83
N TYR A 35 -5.87 -5.41 -4.02
CA TYR A 35 -4.71 -4.56 -4.24
C TYR A 35 -4.99 -3.56 -5.34
N VAL A 36 -4.80 -2.29 -5.05
CA VAL A 36 -5.08 -1.19 -5.97
C VAL A 36 -3.87 -0.26 -6.03
N VAL A 37 -3.48 0.14 -7.22
CA VAL A 37 -2.46 1.16 -7.44
C VAL A 37 -3.17 2.43 -7.89
N LYS A 38 -2.95 3.53 -7.18
CA LYS A 38 -3.55 4.82 -7.53
C LYS A 38 -2.48 5.89 -7.60
N ASP A 39 -2.49 6.66 -8.69
CA ASP A 39 -1.70 7.88 -8.76
C ASP A 39 -2.31 8.92 -7.80
N ILE A 40 -1.47 9.81 -7.25
CA ILE A 40 -1.95 10.83 -6.31
C ILE A 40 -3.07 11.69 -6.90
N THR A 41 -3.07 11.87 -8.22
CA THR A 41 -4.11 12.65 -8.89
C THR A 41 -5.47 11.94 -8.95
N GLU A 42 -5.50 10.62 -8.73
CA GLU A 42 -6.72 9.82 -8.74
C GLU A 42 -7.40 9.77 -7.38
N LEU A 43 -6.76 10.28 -6.33
CA LEU A 43 -7.33 10.28 -5.00
C LEU A 43 -8.35 11.41 -4.83
N THR A 44 -9.43 11.13 -4.11
CA THR A 44 -10.38 12.16 -3.72
C THR A 44 -9.77 13.07 -2.67
N LYS A 45 -10.39 14.23 -2.42
CA LYS A 45 -9.96 15.13 -1.35
C LYS A 45 -9.98 14.44 0.01
N GLU A 46 -11.00 13.62 0.24
CA GLU A 46 -11.13 12.87 1.49
C GLU A 46 -9.99 11.88 1.64
N GLU A 47 -9.65 11.15 0.58
CA GLU A 47 -8.54 10.20 0.61
C GLU A 47 -7.22 10.91 0.85
N LYS A 48 -6.99 12.05 0.18
CA LYS A 48 -5.77 12.84 0.38
C LYS A 48 -5.66 13.34 1.82
N SER A 49 -6.77 13.70 2.45
CA SER A 49 -6.76 14.22 3.82
C SER A 49 -6.32 13.18 4.83
N LYS A 50 -6.43 11.90 4.49
CA LYS A 50 -6.00 10.81 5.37
C LYS A 50 -4.52 10.51 5.26
N LEU A 51 -3.83 11.05 4.26
CA LEU A 51 -2.40 10.85 4.10
C LEU A 51 -1.64 11.72 5.09
N LYS A 52 -0.71 11.11 5.82
CA LYS A 52 0.13 11.85 6.79
C LYS A 52 1.19 12.68 6.08
N THR A 53 1.54 12.33 4.86
CA THR A 53 2.59 12.96 4.08
C THR A 53 2.31 12.73 2.59
N TYR A 54 2.93 13.55 1.74
CA TYR A 54 2.86 13.41 0.30
C TYR A 54 4.17 12.87 -0.29
N ASP A 55 4.89 12.07 0.47
CA ASP A 55 6.08 11.37 -0.02
C ASP A 55 5.66 10.07 -0.71
N PHE A 56 6.43 9.62 -1.69
CA PHE A 56 6.09 8.48 -2.51
C PHE A 56 7.25 7.49 -2.60
N PRO A 57 6.95 6.19 -2.70
CA PRO A 57 5.60 5.60 -2.67
C PRO A 57 5.02 5.60 -1.26
N THR A 58 3.69 5.70 -1.15
CA THR A 58 2.99 5.52 0.12
C THR A 58 2.12 4.27 0.02
N THR A 59 2.26 3.38 0.99
CA THR A 59 1.48 2.14 1.05
C THR A 59 0.46 2.26 2.17
N LEU A 60 -0.82 2.04 1.84
CA LEU A 60 -1.91 2.11 2.80
C LEU A 60 -2.53 0.73 2.95
N PHE A 61 -2.70 0.29 4.19
CA PHE A 61 -3.43 -0.93 4.52
C PHE A 61 -4.79 -0.55 5.07
N TYR A 62 -5.84 -1.15 4.51
CA TYR A 62 -7.21 -0.94 4.95
C TYR A 62 -7.80 -2.25 5.45
N LYS A 63 -8.46 -2.19 6.61
CA LYS A 63 -9.26 -3.29 7.12
C LYS A 63 -10.64 -2.75 7.42
N ASN A 64 -11.66 -3.23 6.69
CA ASN A 64 -13.05 -2.77 6.82
C ASN A 64 -13.16 -1.25 6.73
N ASP A 65 -12.56 -0.67 5.69
CA ASP A 65 -12.58 0.76 5.37
C ASP A 65 -11.81 1.66 6.34
N ARG A 66 -11.04 1.06 7.26
CA ARG A 66 -10.19 1.80 8.18
C ARG A 66 -8.73 1.60 7.82
N ILE A 67 -7.96 2.68 7.80
CA ILE A 67 -6.53 2.61 7.58
C ILE A 67 -5.87 2.06 8.84
N THR A 68 -5.20 0.90 8.69
CA THR A 68 -4.46 0.28 9.79
C THR A 68 -2.98 0.58 9.72
N ARG A 69 -2.48 1.00 8.54
CA ARG A 69 -1.05 1.26 8.35
C ARG A 69 -0.83 2.23 7.20
N GLN A 70 0.10 3.17 7.40
CA GLN A 70 0.65 4.01 6.34
C GLN A 70 2.16 3.92 6.42
N GLU A 71 2.79 3.49 5.32
CA GLU A 71 4.25 3.38 5.25
C GLU A 71 4.74 4.11 4.01
N VAL A 72 5.79 4.90 4.18
CA VAL A 72 6.40 5.66 3.09
C VAL A 72 7.71 5.00 2.68
N GLY A 73 7.99 5.00 1.39
CA GLY A 73 9.22 4.46 0.85
C GLY A 73 9.10 3.01 0.45
N THR A 74 10.24 2.44 0.02
CA THR A 74 10.29 1.05 -0.43
C THR A 74 10.63 0.12 0.73
N ARG A 75 10.12 -1.11 0.62
CA ARG A 75 10.45 -2.18 1.56
C ARG A 75 10.59 -3.49 0.78
N PRO A 76 11.46 -4.39 1.20
CA PRO A 76 11.51 -5.71 0.59
C PRO A 76 10.21 -6.48 0.87
N TYR A 77 9.89 -7.43 0.01
CA TYR A 77 8.62 -8.15 0.12
C TYR A 77 8.42 -8.85 1.47
N ILE A 78 9.52 -9.28 2.10
CA ILE A 78 9.42 -9.98 3.39
C ILE A 78 8.84 -9.07 4.49
N VAL A 79 9.14 -7.78 4.43
CA VAL A 79 8.56 -6.80 5.36
C VAL A 79 7.08 -6.64 5.11
N VAL A 80 6.67 -6.59 3.84
CA VAL A 80 5.26 -6.48 3.48
C VAL A 80 4.49 -7.72 3.93
N VAL A 81 5.09 -8.90 3.80
CA VAL A 81 4.49 -10.15 4.32
C VAL A 81 4.22 -10.03 5.82
N ARG A 82 5.17 -9.49 6.58
CA ARG A 82 4.99 -9.26 8.01
C ARG A 82 3.84 -8.32 8.31
N TRP A 83 3.73 -7.23 7.56
CA TRP A 83 2.62 -6.28 7.73
C TRP A 83 1.28 -6.97 7.49
N ILE A 84 1.21 -7.80 6.45
CA ILE A 84 0.00 -8.55 6.13
C ILE A 84 -0.37 -9.47 7.30
N ASP A 85 0.61 -10.18 7.84
CA ASP A 85 0.36 -11.12 8.95
C ASP A 85 -0.11 -10.41 10.21
N VAL A 86 0.39 -9.21 10.47
CA VAL A 86 0.03 -8.43 11.66
C VAL A 86 -1.32 -7.74 11.48
N ASP A 87 -1.52 -7.07 10.35
CA ASP A 87 -2.68 -6.20 10.15
C ASP A 87 -3.92 -6.94 9.66
N PHE A 88 -3.74 -8.03 8.93
CA PHE A 88 -4.85 -8.78 8.32
C PHE A 88 -5.02 -10.16 8.97
N LYS A 89 -5.00 -10.20 10.26
CA LYS A 89 -5.24 -11.44 11.00
C LYS A 89 -6.64 -11.98 10.80
#